data_cbe7aaa8e70741f009522a0cd6ca032a
#
_entry.id   cbe7aaa8e70741f009522a0cd6ca032a
#
_cell.length_a   1.000
_cell.length_b   1.000
_cell.length_c   1.000
_cell.angle_alpha   90.00
_cell.angle_beta   90.00
_cell.angle_gamma   90.00
#
_symmetry.space_group_name_H-M   'P 1'
#
loop_
_entity.id
_entity.type
_entity.pdbx_description
1 polymer ?
#
loop_
_entity_poly.entity_id
_entity_poly.type
_entity_poly.pdbx_seq_one_letter_code
_entity_poly.pdbx_strand_id
1 'polypeptide(L)'
;MADKIKYLYSKYKNIVFMILAFSIPFVIYVLTLERKLIGGDSTWYALQIPEMSIMVPTGYPTFSMFLKLFTFIPIGDLAYRLNLFSAFFGGLTILFLFLTINRLIKNEVLSLSGSLVFAFLYPYWHVANRLEFDTLNSFFIALVFFSAVMYSGIKNRRFLYFFFFSLGLSLTNHPIAFFVVPAILLYVIIINPKIFKSIKAVLISILYFILPLLSYFYLLIRSRQGYGNVTDLVKLFYYITGRNVTGKLHGGHFFDKPLDHMLGVMGEYLWIIYDNFGPALIVMALIGLVYLIKKNWKLGMCSILFIAFNIIVPPLYLPYTNDNYVLDSMMLVAIFLGFGFLFILNGSVWLFNKAAGKKKLLKVDVFLKYILIAAVLVTSIAFPVFQSALYFKQHDRSEPQEIYKFWKQAYENMTKDSVIYVHAFAENVGTFVGKYEFGDKNIESINSRGPDYLMENVLRDFKDGKDVYFVGNMGIFKFQFNTEKIGRAYYFNRNKEILQLSRIVSIFETLKIYGDLDKNKKEFGEKFSIEFTIENSNPEPVQITSIELDLPDNVDFLDVNPEGYIDQGPGMSRGIYMWVSDDYYVGGDGKINIIINLRGTRPGEGSIKFSITTHDVFIEADGIEIEIE
;
A
#
# COMPACT_ATOMS: atom_id res chain seq x y z
N MET A 1 42.20 31.31 22.28
CA MET A 1 41.75 30.32 21.29
C MET A 1 40.60 29.47 21.82
N ALA A 2 40.76 28.86 22.98
CA ALA A 2 39.72 28.02 23.65
C ALA A 2 38.37 28.76 23.88
N ASP A 3 38.41 30.01 24.34
CA ASP A 3 37.19 30.79 24.59
C ASP A 3 36.47 31.17 23.30
N LYS A 4 37.17 31.44 22.21
CA LYS A 4 36.59 31.70 20.90
C LYS A 4 35.93 30.44 20.33
N ILE A 5 36.54 29.27 20.51
CA ILE A 5 35.99 27.98 20.12
C ILE A 5 34.74 27.68 20.94
N LYS A 6 34.76 27.87 22.25
CA LYS A 6 33.63 27.68 23.14
C LYS A 6 32.46 28.62 22.81
N TYR A 7 32.75 29.88 22.50
CA TYR A 7 31.74 30.84 22.03
C TYR A 7 31.10 30.40 20.70
N LEU A 8 31.90 30.05 19.71
CA LEU A 8 31.43 29.57 18.40
C LEU A 8 30.61 28.29 18.56
N TYR A 9 31.08 27.33 19.35
CA TYR A 9 30.34 26.11 19.64
C TYR A 9 28.99 26.43 20.30
N SER A 10 28.96 27.25 21.35
CA SER A 10 27.72 27.67 22.01
C SER A 10 26.74 28.38 21.07
N LYS A 11 27.25 29.15 20.12
CA LYS A 11 26.45 29.89 19.14
C LYS A 11 25.86 28.99 18.05
N TYR A 12 26.65 28.03 17.55
CA TYR A 12 26.29 27.26 16.36
C TYR A 12 25.90 25.80 16.67
N LYS A 13 26.05 25.31 17.90
CA LYS A 13 25.76 23.92 18.24
C LYS A 13 24.36 23.46 17.80
N ASN A 14 23.33 24.30 18.01
CA ASN A 14 21.97 23.96 17.60
C ASN A 14 21.86 23.76 16.08
N ILE A 15 22.52 24.60 15.29
CA ILE A 15 22.54 24.49 13.82
C ILE A 15 23.25 23.20 13.40
N VAL A 16 24.38 22.87 14.03
CA VAL A 16 25.08 21.61 13.74
C VAL A 16 24.18 20.40 14.01
N PHE A 17 23.50 20.35 15.15
CA PHE A 17 22.59 19.25 15.47
C PHE A 17 21.38 19.19 14.55
N MET A 18 20.84 20.34 14.10
CA MET A 18 19.79 20.38 13.09
C MET A 18 20.26 19.80 11.75
N ILE A 19 21.47 20.17 11.31
CA ILE A 19 22.07 19.61 10.09
C ILE A 19 22.25 18.09 10.24
N LEU A 20 22.78 17.62 11.37
CA LEU A 20 22.96 16.19 11.64
C LEU A 20 21.63 15.43 11.67
N ALA A 21 20.59 16.01 12.29
CA ALA A 21 19.27 15.40 12.39
C ALA A 21 18.60 15.22 11.01
N PHE A 22 18.85 16.11 10.06
CA PHE A 22 18.40 15.97 8.68
C PHE A 22 19.35 15.08 7.87
N SER A 23 20.65 15.38 7.87
CA SER A 23 21.59 14.83 6.90
C SER A 23 21.92 13.36 7.15
N ILE A 24 22.00 12.91 8.41
CA ILE A 24 22.31 11.50 8.72
C ILE A 24 21.24 10.57 8.13
N PRO A 25 19.94 10.70 8.47
CA PRO A 25 18.93 9.82 7.89
C PRO A 25 18.77 10.06 6.38
N PHE A 26 18.78 11.30 5.91
CA PHE A 26 18.64 11.60 4.47
C PHE A 26 19.71 10.91 3.63
N VAL A 27 20.98 11.00 4.03
CA VAL A 27 22.09 10.35 3.30
C VAL A 27 21.92 8.83 3.31
N ILE A 28 21.56 8.23 4.46
CA ILE A 28 21.36 6.78 4.54
C ILE A 28 20.17 6.34 3.69
N TYR A 29 19.06 7.08 3.70
CA TYR A 29 17.90 6.79 2.84
C TYR A 29 18.27 6.89 1.35
N VAL A 30 19.07 7.89 0.96
CA VAL A 30 19.54 8.03 -0.43
C VAL A 30 20.50 6.92 -0.83
N LEU A 31 21.39 6.47 0.07
CA LEU A 31 22.28 5.35 -0.20
C LEU A 31 21.53 4.02 -0.40
N THR A 32 20.45 3.83 0.32
CA THR A 32 19.59 2.63 0.24
C THR A 32 18.35 2.82 -0.64
N LEU A 33 18.27 3.95 -1.37
CA LEU A 33 17.11 4.35 -2.15
C LEU A 33 16.80 3.33 -3.25
N GLU A 34 15.54 3.02 -3.41
CA GLU A 34 15.04 2.26 -4.55
C GLU A 34 15.36 3.03 -5.86
N ARG A 35 16.18 2.40 -6.72
CA ARG A 35 16.62 3.05 -7.97
C ARG A 35 15.56 3.01 -9.04
N LYS A 36 14.74 1.95 -9.04
CA LYS A 36 13.69 1.68 -10.00
C LYS A 36 12.42 1.26 -9.27
N LEU A 37 11.27 1.50 -9.87
CA LEU A 37 10.00 1.12 -9.26
C LEU A 37 9.80 -0.40 -9.31
N ILE A 38 9.23 -0.96 -8.23
CA ILE A 38 9.07 -2.40 -8.04
C ILE A 38 7.59 -2.86 -8.01
N GLY A 39 6.66 -1.95 -8.20
CA GLY A 39 5.22 -2.25 -8.18
C GLY A 39 4.46 -1.61 -7.02
N GLY A 40 3.20 -1.99 -6.88
CA GLY A 40 2.31 -1.43 -5.86
C GLY A 40 1.94 0.03 -6.12
N ASP A 41 1.55 0.71 -5.04
CA ASP A 41 1.07 2.09 -5.08
C ASP A 41 2.14 3.08 -5.58
N SER A 42 3.41 2.82 -5.29
CA SER A 42 4.54 3.63 -5.75
C SER A 42 4.54 3.81 -7.27
N THR A 43 4.35 2.72 -8.01
CA THR A 43 4.34 2.75 -9.48
C THR A 43 3.08 3.41 -10.00
N TRP A 44 1.96 3.18 -9.34
CA TRP A 44 0.70 3.85 -9.66
C TRP A 44 0.82 5.38 -9.50
N TYR A 45 1.40 5.86 -8.41
CA TYR A 45 1.67 7.30 -8.23
C TYR A 45 2.63 7.83 -9.30
N ALA A 46 3.68 7.08 -9.61
CA ALA A 46 4.66 7.49 -10.61
C ALA A 46 4.08 7.63 -12.02
N LEU A 47 3.09 6.82 -12.39
CA LEU A 47 2.37 6.95 -13.67
C LEU A 47 1.48 8.19 -13.72
N GLN A 48 0.86 8.58 -12.60
CA GLN A 48 -0.10 9.68 -12.54
C GLN A 48 0.56 11.06 -12.48
N ILE A 49 1.70 11.17 -11.79
CA ILE A 49 2.33 12.45 -11.45
C ILE A 49 2.85 13.25 -12.65
N PRO A 50 3.51 12.68 -13.68
CA PRO A 50 4.01 13.48 -14.80
C PRO A 50 2.90 14.27 -15.51
N GLU A 51 1.71 13.73 -15.58
CA GLU A 51 0.53 14.36 -16.18
C GLU A 51 -0.36 15.07 -15.15
N MET A 52 -0.06 14.98 -13.88
CA MET A 52 -0.91 15.49 -12.80
C MET A 52 -2.32 14.91 -12.88
N SER A 53 -2.46 13.64 -13.18
CA SER A 53 -3.73 12.93 -13.15
C SER A 53 -4.25 12.79 -11.72
N ILE A 54 -5.56 12.53 -11.58
CA ILE A 54 -6.16 12.38 -10.25
C ILE A 54 -5.73 11.05 -9.65
N MET A 55 -5.16 11.12 -8.44
CA MET A 55 -4.81 9.93 -7.64
C MET A 55 -6.07 9.18 -7.21
N VAL A 56 -5.89 7.95 -6.71
CA VAL A 56 -6.98 7.19 -6.05
C VAL A 56 -7.70 8.02 -4.99
N PRO A 57 -8.96 7.70 -4.64
CA PRO A 57 -9.62 8.34 -3.49
C PRO A 57 -8.73 8.22 -2.23
N THR A 58 -8.46 9.31 -1.57
CA THR A 58 -9.09 10.62 -1.50
C THR A 58 -8.43 11.73 -2.37
N GLY A 59 -7.63 11.38 -3.37
CA GLY A 59 -7.13 12.33 -4.37
C GLY A 59 -5.79 12.99 -4.05
N TYR A 60 -5.33 12.99 -2.80
CA TYR A 60 -4.01 13.44 -2.29
C TYR A 60 -3.44 14.71 -2.95
N PRO A 61 -4.17 15.86 -2.99
CA PRO A 61 -3.73 17.01 -3.78
C PRO A 61 -2.39 17.58 -3.32
N THR A 62 -2.12 17.61 -2.01
CA THR A 62 -0.83 18.11 -1.50
C THR A 62 0.31 17.17 -1.87
N PHE A 63 0.12 15.85 -1.73
CA PHE A 63 1.11 14.87 -2.18
C PHE A 63 1.42 15.03 -3.67
N SER A 64 0.39 15.10 -4.52
CA SER A 64 0.55 15.25 -5.96
C SER A 64 1.32 16.53 -6.33
N MET A 65 0.97 17.66 -5.73
CA MET A 65 1.63 18.94 -6.00
C MET A 65 3.10 18.94 -5.56
N PHE A 66 3.40 18.41 -4.37
CA PHE A 66 4.78 18.35 -3.87
C PHE A 66 5.61 17.34 -4.65
N LEU A 67 5.04 16.17 -4.96
CA LEU A 67 5.73 15.13 -5.74
C LEU A 67 6.02 15.62 -7.17
N LYS A 68 5.11 16.37 -7.79
CA LYS A 68 5.32 16.99 -9.11
C LYS A 68 6.58 17.84 -9.15
N LEU A 69 6.92 18.56 -8.07
CA LEU A 69 8.14 19.38 -8.04
C LEU A 69 9.40 18.53 -8.22
N PHE A 70 9.39 17.30 -7.74
CA PHE A 70 10.54 16.40 -7.89
C PHE A 70 10.74 15.90 -9.31
N THR A 71 9.70 15.91 -10.16
CA THR A 71 9.87 15.58 -11.58
C THR A 71 10.76 16.58 -12.34
N PHE A 72 10.94 17.79 -11.83
CA PHE A 72 11.75 18.85 -12.44
C PHE A 72 13.23 18.83 -11.98
N ILE A 73 13.59 18.04 -10.98
CA ILE A 73 14.96 17.97 -10.48
C ILE A 73 15.83 17.29 -11.55
N PRO A 74 16.95 17.89 -11.99
CA PRO A 74 17.75 17.38 -13.12
C PRO A 74 18.79 16.33 -12.69
N ILE A 75 18.36 15.30 -11.91
CA ILE A 75 19.23 14.20 -11.44
C ILE A 75 18.55 12.85 -11.64
N GLY A 76 19.30 11.85 -12.11
CA GLY A 76 18.80 10.50 -12.31
C GLY A 76 17.62 10.43 -13.29
N ASP A 77 16.98 9.29 -13.34
CA ASP A 77 15.74 9.09 -14.09
C ASP A 77 14.48 9.51 -13.27
N LEU A 78 13.31 9.37 -13.87
CA LEU A 78 12.06 9.75 -13.23
C LEU A 78 11.80 8.93 -11.94
N ALA A 79 12.03 7.61 -11.97
CA ALA A 79 11.84 6.74 -10.81
C ALA A 79 12.70 7.17 -9.63
N TYR A 80 13.99 7.42 -9.88
CA TYR A 80 14.92 7.90 -8.86
C TYR A 80 14.46 9.22 -8.22
N ARG A 81 14.04 10.19 -9.05
CA ARG A 81 13.58 11.50 -8.56
C ARG A 81 12.33 11.41 -7.70
N LEU A 82 11.40 10.54 -8.09
CA LEU A 82 10.17 10.33 -7.32
C LEU A 82 10.46 9.61 -5.99
N ASN A 83 11.35 8.61 -5.98
CA ASN A 83 11.77 7.95 -4.73
C ASN A 83 12.53 8.91 -3.80
N LEU A 84 13.34 9.82 -4.36
CA LEU A 84 14.06 10.86 -3.61
C LEU A 84 13.13 11.77 -2.80
N PHE A 85 11.90 11.97 -3.26
CA PHE A 85 10.85 12.67 -2.52
C PHE A 85 10.65 12.10 -1.12
N SER A 86 10.50 10.78 -1.01
CA SER A 86 10.28 10.12 0.29
C SER A 86 11.51 10.23 1.20
N ALA A 87 12.72 10.09 0.66
CA ALA A 87 13.95 10.28 1.42
C ALA A 87 14.08 11.71 1.96
N PHE A 88 13.74 12.71 1.16
CA PHE A 88 13.80 14.12 1.55
C PHE A 88 12.81 14.45 2.67
N PHE A 89 11.53 14.09 2.51
CA PHE A 89 10.53 14.32 3.55
C PHE A 89 10.75 13.44 4.77
N GLY A 90 11.31 12.23 4.58
CA GLY A 90 11.81 11.39 5.67
C GLY A 90 12.84 12.12 6.52
N GLY A 91 13.86 12.71 5.91
CA GLY A 91 14.88 13.53 6.60
C GLY A 91 14.29 14.75 7.31
N LEU A 92 13.34 15.46 6.67
CA LEU A 92 12.66 16.61 7.26
C LEU A 92 11.81 16.20 8.49
N THR A 93 11.16 15.06 8.45
CA THR A 93 10.43 14.52 9.62
C THR A 93 11.36 14.38 10.81
N ILE A 94 12.55 13.80 10.62
CA ILE A 94 13.53 13.60 11.69
C ILE A 94 14.05 14.93 12.22
N LEU A 95 14.27 15.92 11.36
CA LEU A 95 14.63 17.28 11.77
C LEU A 95 13.56 17.89 12.68
N PHE A 96 12.27 17.84 12.30
CA PHE A 96 11.19 18.43 13.10
C PHE A 96 10.90 17.63 14.37
N LEU A 97 11.10 16.33 14.36
CA LEU A 97 11.06 15.50 15.55
C LEU A 97 12.20 15.88 16.52
N PHE A 98 13.42 16.02 16.01
CA PHE A 98 14.57 16.53 16.80
C PHE A 98 14.26 17.89 17.43
N LEU A 99 13.77 18.84 16.64
CA LEU A 99 13.41 20.18 17.11
C LEU A 99 12.35 20.13 18.22
N THR A 100 11.36 19.25 18.07
CA THR A 100 10.29 19.03 19.06
C THR A 100 10.87 18.48 20.37
N ILE A 101 11.66 17.42 20.28
CA ILE A 101 12.29 16.79 21.45
C ILE A 101 13.24 17.80 22.12
N ASN A 102 14.09 18.48 21.35
CA ASN A 102 15.05 19.45 21.88
C ASN A 102 14.36 20.64 22.58
N ARG A 103 13.23 21.10 22.05
CA ARG A 103 12.41 22.12 22.72
C ARG A 103 11.89 21.67 24.08
N LEU A 104 11.57 20.37 24.22
CA LEU A 104 11.00 19.80 25.44
C LEU A 104 12.05 19.45 26.48
N ILE A 105 13.18 18.83 26.07
CA ILE A 105 14.20 18.31 27.01
C ILE A 105 15.44 19.18 27.13
N LYS A 106 15.70 20.07 26.19
CA LYS A 106 16.86 21.01 26.12
C LYS A 106 18.21 20.29 26.21
N ASN A 107 18.35 19.19 25.49
CA ASN A 107 19.60 18.43 25.36
C ASN A 107 19.72 17.92 23.93
N GLU A 108 20.63 18.49 23.17
CA GLU A 108 20.76 18.24 21.73
C GLU A 108 21.16 16.80 21.42
N VAL A 109 22.04 16.21 22.23
CA VAL A 109 22.50 14.82 22.01
C VAL A 109 21.37 13.83 22.22
N LEU A 110 20.67 13.93 23.36
CA LEU A 110 19.54 13.04 23.65
C LEU A 110 18.37 13.25 22.69
N SER A 111 18.18 14.48 22.19
CA SER A 111 17.16 14.78 21.20
C SER A 111 17.51 14.17 19.84
N LEU A 112 18.78 14.27 19.42
CA LEU A 112 19.27 13.62 18.21
C LEU A 112 19.14 12.10 18.33
N SER A 113 19.56 11.52 19.46
CA SER A 113 19.44 10.09 19.70
C SER A 113 17.99 9.60 19.58
N GLY A 114 17.05 10.24 20.29
CA GLY A 114 15.63 9.87 20.24
C GLY A 114 15.07 9.97 18.82
N SER A 115 15.41 11.02 18.05
CA SER A 115 14.96 11.17 16.68
C SER A 115 15.60 10.16 15.72
N LEU A 116 16.88 9.82 15.89
CA LEU A 116 17.55 8.82 15.07
C LEU A 116 17.07 7.38 15.37
N VAL A 117 16.63 7.08 16.59
CA VAL A 117 15.97 5.79 16.87
C VAL A 117 14.75 5.64 15.97
N PHE A 118 13.89 6.65 15.85
CA PHE A 118 12.74 6.62 14.95
C PHE A 118 13.17 6.52 13.49
N ALA A 119 14.19 7.28 13.07
CA ALA A 119 14.70 7.28 11.71
C ALA A 119 15.06 5.88 11.19
N PHE A 120 15.61 5.03 12.06
CA PHE A 120 16.12 3.71 11.72
C PHE A 120 15.24 2.56 12.18
N LEU A 121 13.97 2.82 12.59
CA LEU A 121 12.96 1.78 12.71
C LEU A 121 12.67 1.18 11.34
N TYR A 122 12.50 -0.15 11.30
CA TYR A 122 12.28 -0.86 10.05
C TYR A 122 11.12 -0.26 9.22
N PRO A 123 9.91 -0.02 9.74
CA PRO A 123 8.80 0.49 8.94
C PRO A 123 9.05 1.91 8.41
N TYR A 124 9.69 2.78 9.21
CA TYR A 124 9.93 4.15 8.77
C TYR A 124 10.99 4.25 7.68
N TRP A 125 12.09 3.51 7.82
CA TRP A 125 13.13 3.45 6.79
C TRP A 125 12.58 2.84 5.50
N HIS A 126 11.72 1.81 5.63
CA HIS A 126 11.09 1.15 4.49
C HIS A 126 10.26 2.11 3.61
N VAL A 127 9.53 3.05 4.21
CA VAL A 127 8.77 4.07 3.46
C VAL A 127 9.63 5.26 3.04
N ALA A 128 10.75 5.51 3.71
CA ALA A 128 11.64 6.63 3.40
C ALA A 128 12.58 6.36 2.21
N ASN A 129 12.81 5.11 1.82
CA ASN A 129 13.69 4.77 0.71
C ASN A 129 12.97 4.34 -0.58
N ARG A 130 11.64 4.50 -0.64
CA ARG A 130 10.81 4.29 -1.83
C ARG A 130 9.67 5.33 -1.91
N LEU A 131 9.06 5.47 -3.07
CA LEU A 131 7.96 6.42 -3.26
C LEU A 131 6.72 6.01 -2.44
N GLU A 132 6.46 6.77 -1.37
CA GLU A 132 5.27 6.62 -0.51
C GLU A 132 4.80 7.99 -0.01
N PHE A 133 3.51 8.15 0.22
CA PHE A 133 2.94 9.36 0.82
C PHE A 133 3.18 9.46 2.32
N ASP A 134 3.54 8.34 2.96
CA ASP A 134 3.68 8.21 4.43
C ASP A 134 4.75 9.14 5.01
N THR A 135 5.87 9.33 4.31
CA THR A 135 6.93 10.24 4.78
C THR A 135 6.47 11.69 4.79
N LEU A 136 5.69 12.12 3.80
CA LEU A 136 5.08 13.45 3.78
C LEU A 136 4.01 13.57 4.87
N ASN A 137 3.24 12.51 5.14
CA ASN A 137 2.27 12.47 6.23
C ASN A 137 2.98 12.67 7.58
N SER A 138 4.00 11.85 7.88
CA SER A 138 4.78 11.96 9.11
C SER A 138 5.46 13.33 9.26
N PHE A 139 5.91 13.93 8.15
CA PHE A 139 6.44 15.30 8.15
C PHE A 139 5.39 16.33 8.59
N PHE A 140 4.19 16.28 8.05
CA PHE A 140 3.13 17.20 8.47
C PHE A 140 2.70 16.97 9.92
N ILE A 141 2.63 15.72 10.37
CA ILE A 141 2.36 15.41 11.78
C ILE A 141 3.49 15.94 12.68
N ALA A 142 4.75 15.79 12.30
CA ALA A 142 5.88 16.36 13.03
C ALA A 142 5.81 17.90 13.09
N LEU A 143 5.41 18.58 12.00
CA LEU A 143 5.15 20.02 11.97
C LEU A 143 4.01 20.44 12.90
N VAL A 144 2.92 19.68 12.92
CA VAL A 144 1.78 19.92 13.80
C VAL A 144 2.21 19.82 15.27
N PHE A 145 2.95 18.76 15.64
CA PHE A 145 3.51 18.62 16.99
C PHE A 145 4.49 19.73 17.34
N PHE A 146 5.43 20.03 16.46
CA PHE A 146 6.40 21.11 16.66
C PHE A 146 5.70 22.44 16.91
N SER A 147 4.75 22.82 16.07
CA SER A 147 4.03 24.10 16.20
C SER A 147 3.17 24.15 17.46
N ALA A 148 2.54 23.04 17.87
CA ALA A 148 1.79 22.96 19.14
C ALA A 148 2.71 23.13 20.34
N VAL A 149 3.88 22.47 20.36
CA VAL A 149 4.89 22.60 21.43
C VAL A 149 5.48 24.01 21.47
N MET A 150 5.77 24.62 20.33
CA MET A 150 6.25 26.00 20.25
C MET A 150 5.18 26.99 20.75
N TYR A 151 3.92 26.80 20.35
CA TYR A 151 2.81 27.60 20.86
C TYR A 151 2.64 27.46 22.37
N SER A 152 2.72 26.23 22.89
CA SER A 152 2.65 25.96 24.33
C SER A 152 3.70 26.76 25.13
N GLY A 153 4.94 26.80 24.63
CA GLY A 153 6.06 27.45 25.31
C GLY A 153 6.13 28.97 25.14
N ILE A 154 5.87 29.48 23.92
CA ILE A 154 6.10 30.89 23.58
C ILE A 154 4.81 31.72 23.64
N LYS A 155 3.64 31.05 23.49
CA LYS A 155 2.31 31.70 23.41
C LYS A 155 2.14 32.68 22.23
N ASN A 156 3.02 32.60 21.22
CA ASN A 156 2.91 33.45 20.03
C ASN A 156 1.90 32.84 19.06
N ARG A 157 0.88 33.63 18.67
CA ARG A 157 -0.20 33.23 17.77
C ARG A 157 0.27 32.79 16.39
N ARG A 158 1.46 33.19 15.94
CA ARG A 158 2.04 32.71 14.66
C ARG A 158 2.19 31.19 14.65
N PHE A 159 2.60 30.59 15.79
CA PHE A 159 2.68 29.14 15.90
C PHE A 159 1.31 28.47 15.95
N LEU A 160 0.29 29.15 16.48
CA LEU A 160 -1.09 28.66 16.41
C LEU A 160 -1.61 28.64 14.97
N TYR A 161 -1.40 29.72 14.21
CA TYR A 161 -1.82 29.77 12.81
C TYR A 161 -1.05 28.76 11.95
N PHE A 162 0.25 28.63 12.19
CA PHE A 162 1.07 27.63 11.52
C PHE A 162 0.64 26.20 11.86
N PHE A 163 0.21 25.95 13.11
CA PHE A 163 -0.39 24.67 13.53
C PHE A 163 -1.62 24.33 12.68
N PHE A 164 -2.56 25.26 12.55
CA PHE A 164 -3.78 25.02 11.77
C PHE A 164 -3.51 24.87 10.28
N PHE A 165 -2.55 25.61 9.74
CA PHE A 165 -2.12 25.48 8.36
C PHE A 165 -1.49 24.09 8.10
N SER A 166 -0.58 23.67 8.96
CA SER A 166 0.05 22.35 8.87
C SER A 166 -0.97 21.21 9.00
N LEU A 167 -1.98 21.39 9.87
CA LEU A 167 -3.08 20.44 10.02
C LEU A 167 -3.92 20.34 8.74
N GLY A 168 -4.23 21.46 8.10
CA GLY A 168 -4.91 21.48 6.81
C GLY A 168 -4.10 20.78 5.71
N LEU A 169 -2.77 21.03 5.65
CA LEU A 169 -1.87 20.32 4.72
C LEU A 169 -1.83 18.81 4.98
N SER A 170 -1.80 18.40 6.24
CA SER A 170 -1.82 16.98 6.60
C SER A 170 -3.07 16.27 6.09
N LEU A 171 -4.25 16.89 6.24
CA LEU A 171 -5.53 16.33 5.78
C LEU A 171 -5.63 16.27 4.24
N THR A 172 -4.99 17.19 3.52
CA THR A 172 -4.95 17.17 2.05
C THR A 172 -3.84 16.29 1.48
N ASN A 173 -2.95 15.79 2.35
CA ASN A 173 -1.99 14.74 2.00
C ASN A 173 -2.63 13.36 2.09
N HIS A 174 -3.13 12.98 3.27
CA HIS A 174 -3.80 11.69 3.48
C HIS A 174 -4.80 11.74 4.64
N PRO A 175 -6.00 11.13 4.49
CA PRO A 175 -7.03 11.17 5.54
C PRO A 175 -6.65 10.50 6.85
N ILE A 176 -5.65 9.62 6.89
CA ILE A 176 -5.19 8.98 8.13
C ILE A 176 -4.84 10.02 9.22
N ALA A 177 -4.39 11.20 8.81
CA ALA A 177 -4.15 12.31 9.72
C ALA A 177 -5.40 12.72 10.51
N PHE A 178 -6.60 12.48 9.99
CA PHE A 178 -7.85 12.80 10.67
C PHE A 178 -8.02 12.05 12.00
N PHE A 179 -7.49 10.85 12.10
CA PHE A 179 -7.64 10.02 13.31
C PHE A 179 -6.94 10.62 14.53
N VAL A 180 -5.87 11.35 14.32
CA VAL A 180 -5.04 11.92 15.38
C VAL A 180 -5.38 13.38 15.69
N VAL A 181 -6.13 14.04 14.81
CA VAL A 181 -6.57 15.44 14.96
C VAL A 181 -7.25 15.73 16.30
N PRO A 182 -8.20 14.91 16.81
CA PRO A 182 -8.88 15.22 18.06
C PRO A 182 -7.93 15.35 19.26
N ALA A 183 -6.93 14.48 19.37
CA ALA A 183 -5.97 14.51 20.47
C ALA A 183 -5.09 15.76 20.45
N ILE A 184 -4.63 16.18 19.27
CA ILE A 184 -3.74 17.33 19.12
C ILE A 184 -4.53 18.65 19.29
N LEU A 185 -5.75 18.72 18.77
CA LEU A 185 -6.64 19.87 19.00
C LEU A 185 -6.95 20.03 20.49
N LEU A 186 -7.24 18.95 21.18
CA LEU A 186 -7.47 18.96 22.62
C LEU A 186 -6.27 19.52 23.37
N TYR A 187 -5.04 19.14 22.98
CA TYR A 187 -3.83 19.71 23.56
C TYR A 187 -3.79 21.23 23.41
N VAL A 188 -3.99 21.76 22.20
CA VAL A 188 -3.97 23.22 21.93
C VAL A 188 -5.05 23.95 22.72
N ILE A 189 -6.25 23.36 22.86
CA ILE A 189 -7.35 23.90 23.64
C ILE A 189 -6.99 23.98 25.13
N ILE A 190 -6.47 22.87 25.69
CA ILE A 190 -6.15 22.77 27.14
C ILE A 190 -5.00 23.71 27.53
N ILE A 191 -4.03 23.95 26.64
CA ILE A 191 -2.91 24.86 26.96
C ILE A 191 -3.31 26.33 26.95
N ASN A 192 -4.34 26.70 26.19
CA ASN A 192 -4.82 28.08 26.14
C ASN A 192 -6.34 28.19 25.86
N PRO A 193 -7.21 27.85 26.81
CA PRO A 193 -8.65 27.89 26.60
C PRO A 193 -9.17 29.34 26.37
N LYS A 194 -8.39 30.35 26.78
CA LYS A 194 -8.75 31.77 26.56
C LYS A 194 -8.69 32.17 25.08
N ILE A 195 -8.15 31.31 24.18
CA ILE A 195 -8.09 31.61 22.74
C ILE A 195 -9.49 31.83 22.15
N PHE A 196 -10.48 31.07 22.63
CA PHE A 196 -11.88 31.20 22.20
C PHE A 196 -12.53 32.53 22.53
N LYS A 197 -11.96 33.33 23.47
CA LYS A 197 -12.41 34.70 23.77
C LYS A 197 -11.98 35.69 22.68
N SER A 198 -11.03 35.33 21.82
CA SER A 198 -10.55 36.17 20.72
C SER A 198 -11.13 35.69 19.39
N ILE A 199 -12.32 36.16 19.02
CA ILE A 199 -12.97 35.78 17.76
C ILE A 199 -12.04 35.99 16.55
N LYS A 200 -11.23 37.06 16.54
CA LYS A 200 -10.22 37.30 15.50
C LYS A 200 -9.21 36.18 15.40
N ALA A 201 -8.70 35.64 16.54
CA ALA A 201 -7.74 34.56 16.52
C ALA A 201 -8.37 33.24 16.03
N VAL A 202 -9.62 32.99 16.41
CA VAL A 202 -10.38 31.83 15.96
C VAL A 202 -10.61 31.89 14.45
N LEU A 203 -11.11 33.02 13.93
CA LEU A 203 -11.36 33.20 12.50
C LEU A 203 -10.08 33.06 11.66
N ILE A 204 -8.96 33.64 12.11
CA ILE A 204 -7.68 33.51 11.43
C ILE A 204 -7.21 32.04 11.48
N SER A 205 -7.37 31.32 12.60
CA SER A 205 -7.03 29.89 12.69
C SER A 205 -7.84 29.05 11.71
N ILE A 206 -9.14 29.29 11.62
CA ILE A 206 -10.03 28.64 10.64
C ILE A 206 -9.59 28.96 9.21
N LEU A 207 -9.26 30.22 8.90
CA LEU A 207 -8.76 30.60 7.58
C LEU A 207 -7.50 29.83 7.21
N TYR A 208 -6.51 29.78 8.12
CA TYR A 208 -5.27 29.03 7.88
C TYR A 208 -5.50 27.52 7.74
N PHE A 209 -6.49 26.98 8.43
CA PHE A 209 -6.88 25.56 8.27
C PHE A 209 -7.55 25.29 6.91
N ILE A 210 -8.46 26.18 6.48
CA ILE A 210 -9.21 26.02 5.22
C ILE A 210 -8.31 26.25 4.00
N LEU A 211 -7.32 27.13 4.09
CA LEU A 211 -6.49 27.50 2.95
C LEU A 211 -5.85 26.28 2.23
N PRO A 212 -5.22 25.31 2.89
CA PRO A 212 -4.76 24.09 2.25
C PRO A 212 -5.89 23.23 1.66
N LEU A 213 -7.08 23.20 2.30
CA LEU A 213 -8.21 22.40 1.81
C LEU A 213 -8.70 22.86 0.43
N LEU A 214 -8.44 24.12 0.06
CA LEU A 214 -8.74 24.63 -1.27
C LEU A 214 -7.99 23.87 -2.37
N SER A 215 -6.90 23.18 -2.05
CA SER A 215 -6.18 22.34 -2.99
C SER A 215 -7.04 21.20 -3.56
N TYR A 216 -8.12 20.79 -2.86
CA TYR A 216 -9.05 19.80 -3.40
C TYR A 216 -9.79 20.27 -4.67
N PHE A 217 -9.92 21.57 -4.91
CA PHE A 217 -10.48 22.08 -6.18
C PHE A 217 -9.62 21.70 -7.40
N TYR A 218 -8.35 21.36 -7.19
CA TYR A 218 -7.50 20.77 -8.21
C TYR A 218 -8.14 19.54 -8.87
N LEU A 219 -8.84 18.67 -8.10
CA LEU A 219 -9.50 17.48 -8.61
C LEU A 219 -10.60 17.82 -9.63
N LEU A 220 -11.38 18.89 -9.39
CA LEU A 220 -12.40 19.38 -10.34
C LEU A 220 -11.75 19.90 -11.62
N ILE A 221 -10.65 20.66 -11.49
CA ILE A 221 -9.95 21.25 -12.64
C ILE A 221 -9.38 20.12 -13.53
N ARG A 222 -8.71 19.13 -12.92
CA ARG A 222 -8.12 18.02 -13.68
C ARG A 222 -9.17 17.11 -14.32
N SER A 223 -10.28 16.84 -13.62
CA SER A 223 -11.39 16.09 -14.20
C SER A 223 -11.98 16.74 -15.45
N ARG A 224 -12.12 18.08 -15.44
CA ARG A 224 -12.57 18.82 -16.64
C ARG A 224 -11.58 18.76 -17.82
N GLN A 225 -10.32 18.46 -17.53
CA GLN A 225 -9.26 18.27 -18.53
C GLN A 225 -9.12 16.81 -19.00
N GLY A 226 -10.03 15.91 -18.57
CA GLY A 226 -10.02 14.50 -18.96
C GLY A 226 -9.20 13.56 -18.07
N TYR A 227 -8.64 14.06 -16.96
CA TYR A 227 -7.77 13.27 -16.07
C TYR A 227 -8.50 12.64 -14.86
N GLY A 228 -9.79 12.43 -14.95
CA GLY A 228 -10.59 11.79 -13.91
C GLY A 228 -12.09 12.05 -14.03
N ASN A 229 -12.86 11.55 -13.06
CA ASN A 229 -14.32 11.56 -13.09
C ASN A 229 -14.97 12.46 -12.01
N VAL A 230 -14.20 13.32 -11.35
CA VAL A 230 -14.68 14.23 -10.31
C VAL A 230 -15.20 15.51 -10.95
N THR A 231 -16.40 15.49 -11.53
CA THR A 231 -16.92 16.55 -12.40
C THR A 231 -17.73 17.62 -11.68
N ASP A 232 -18.19 17.37 -10.45
CA ASP A 232 -19.05 18.23 -9.65
C ASP A 232 -18.72 18.17 -8.15
N LEU A 233 -19.35 19.06 -7.35
CA LEU A 233 -19.08 19.16 -5.91
C LEU A 233 -19.55 17.92 -5.11
N VAL A 234 -20.58 17.23 -5.59
CA VAL A 234 -21.08 16.01 -4.91
C VAL A 234 -20.09 14.87 -5.10
N LYS A 235 -19.61 14.67 -6.32
CA LYS A 235 -18.55 13.69 -6.61
C LYS A 235 -17.25 14.08 -5.90
N LEU A 236 -16.91 15.36 -5.83
CA LEU A 236 -15.76 15.82 -5.07
C LEU A 236 -15.88 15.44 -3.59
N PHE A 237 -17.04 15.66 -2.97
CA PHE A 237 -17.28 15.27 -1.59
C PHE A 237 -17.14 13.74 -1.38
N TYR A 238 -17.73 12.94 -2.27
CA TYR A 238 -17.59 11.48 -2.19
C TYR A 238 -16.12 11.05 -2.38
N TYR A 239 -15.42 11.67 -3.32
CA TYR A 239 -14.03 11.36 -3.57
C TYR A 239 -13.12 11.68 -2.38
N ILE A 240 -13.24 12.88 -1.80
CA ILE A 240 -12.48 13.32 -0.62
C ILE A 240 -12.75 12.42 0.60
N THR A 241 -14.00 11.96 0.77
CA THR A 241 -14.39 11.11 1.89
C THR A 241 -14.11 9.62 1.65
N GLY A 242 -13.50 9.24 0.52
CA GLY A 242 -13.23 7.85 0.17
C GLY A 242 -14.47 7.01 -0.11
N ARG A 243 -15.61 7.65 -0.40
CA ARG A 243 -16.86 6.96 -0.74
C ARG A 243 -16.92 6.69 -2.24
N ASN A 244 -17.44 5.52 -2.60
CA ASN A 244 -17.77 5.24 -3.99
C ASN A 244 -19.09 5.96 -4.39
N VAL A 245 -19.46 5.87 -5.68
CA VAL A 245 -20.71 6.46 -6.20
C VAL A 245 -21.98 5.93 -5.52
N THR A 246 -21.92 4.79 -4.84
CA THR A 246 -23.01 4.21 -4.05
C THR A 246 -22.99 4.67 -2.57
N GLY A 247 -22.07 5.55 -2.20
CA GLY A 247 -21.91 6.06 -0.83
C GLY A 247 -21.21 5.12 0.14
N LYS A 248 -20.72 3.95 -0.31
CA LYS A 248 -19.93 3.02 0.51
C LYS A 248 -18.49 3.48 0.60
N LEU A 249 -17.88 3.39 1.80
CA LEU A 249 -16.46 3.64 2.00
C LEU A 249 -15.62 2.57 1.29
N HIS A 250 -14.48 2.98 0.75
CA HIS A 250 -13.46 2.03 0.29
C HIS A 250 -12.93 1.26 1.50
N GLY A 251 -13.12 -0.07 1.53
CA GLY A 251 -12.77 -0.92 2.68
C GLY A 251 -13.93 -1.31 3.61
N GLY A 252 -15.13 -0.74 3.45
CA GLY A 252 -16.31 -1.06 4.23
C GLY A 252 -16.88 0.11 5.04
N HIS A 253 -17.89 -0.16 5.86
CA HIS A 253 -18.42 0.84 6.78
C HIS A 253 -17.68 0.81 8.12
N PHE A 254 -17.69 1.93 8.84
CA PHE A 254 -17.26 1.95 10.22
C PHE A 254 -18.12 0.98 11.03
N PHE A 255 -17.47 0.20 11.91
CA PHE A 255 -18.11 -0.81 12.76
C PHE A 255 -18.68 -2.05 12.03
N ASP A 256 -18.31 -2.29 10.77
CA ASP A 256 -18.70 -3.51 10.04
C ASP A 256 -17.93 -4.75 10.49
N LYS A 257 -16.82 -4.56 11.18
CA LYS A 257 -15.93 -5.65 11.54
C LYS A 257 -16.33 -6.26 12.89
N PRO A 258 -16.22 -7.59 13.05
CA PRO A 258 -16.41 -8.24 14.34
C PRO A 258 -15.42 -7.72 15.40
N LEU A 259 -15.83 -7.73 16.66
CA LEU A 259 -15.02 -7.20 17.77
C LEU A 259 -13.68 -7.95 17.93
N ASP A 260 -13.69 -9.27 17.75
CA ASP A 260 -12.49 -10.12 17.79
C ASP A 260 -11.48 -9.73 16.69
N HIS A 261 -11.96 -9.45 15.48
CA HIS A 261 -11.11 -8.93 14.39
C HIS A 261 -10.50 -7.57 14.78
N MET A 262 -11.31 -6.63 15.26
CA MET A 262 -10.81 -5.31 15.68
C MET A 262 -9.76 -5.42 16.79
N LEU A 263 -10.00 -6.26 17.81
CA LEU A 263 -9.05 -6.51 18.89
C LEU A 263 -7.77 -7.19 18.38
N GLY A 264 -7.89 -8.11 17.42
CA GLY A 264 -6.74 -8.74 16.75
C GLY A 264 -5.83 -7.71 16.07
N VAL A 265 -6.40 -6.86 15.20
CA VAL A 265 -5.65 -5.80 14.49
C VAL A 265 -5.03 -4.79 15.47
N MET A 266 -5.75 -4.41 16.55
CA MET A 266 -5.19 -3.56 17.60
C MET A 266 -4.00 -4.23 18.30
N GLY A 267 -4.11 -5.53 18.58
CA GLY A 267 -3.01 -6.34 19.13
C GLY A 267 -1.79 -6.37 18.21
N GLU A 268 -2.01 -6.54 16.91
CA GLU A 268 -0.96 -6.50 15.90
C GLU A 268 -0.27 -5.13 15.84
N TYR A 269 -1.00 -4.01 15.90
CA TYR A 269 -0.40 -2.68 15.96
C TYR A 269 0.46 -2.47 17.20
N LEU A 270 0.01 -2.94 18.36
CA LEU A 270 0.81 -2.89 19.59
C LEU A 270 2.06 -3.77 19.46
N TRP A 271 1.91 -4.95 18.83
CA TRP A 271 3.03 -5.85 18.58
C TRP A 271 4.05 -5.24 17.62
N ILE A 272 3.62 -4.59 16.52
CA ILE A 272 4.49 -3.90 15.57
C ILE A 272 5.32 -2.83 16.30
N ILE A 273 4.70 -2.03 17.18
CA ILE A 273 5.42 -1.04 17.97
C ILE A 273 6.43 -1.73 18.90
N TYR A 274 5.99 -2.77 19.61
CA TYR A 274 6.85 -3.50 20.54
C TYR A 274 8.05 -4.16 19.86
N ASP A 275 7.81 -4.85 18.75
CA ASP A 275 8.83 -5.59 18.00
C ASP A 275 9.91 -4.65 17.43
N ASN A 276 9.51 -3.52 16.90
CA ASN A 276 10.43 -2.55 16.30
C ASN A 276 11.30 -1.82 17.33
N PHE A 277 10.77 -1.50 18.50
CA PHE A 277 11.56 -0.85 19.56
C PHE A 277 12.30 -1.86 20.46
N GLY A 278 11.75 -3.04 20.61
CA GLY A 278 12.22 -4.05 21.55
C GLY A 278 11.93 -3.71 23.02
N PRO A 279 12.05 -4.69 23.93
CA PRO A 279 11.61 -4.54 25.31
C PRO A 279 12.36 -3.44 26.07
N ALA A 280 13.66 -3.28 25.84
CA ALA A 280 14.47 -2.29 26.56
C ALA A 280 14.07 -0.85 26.24
N LEU A 281 13.85 -0.52 24.96
CA LEU A 281 13.41 0.83 24.58
C LEU A 281 11.95 1.09 24.93
N ILE A 282 11.08 0.08 24.90
CA ILE A 282 9.70 0.24 25.37
C ILE A 282 9.66 0.56 26.85
N VAL A 283 10.41 -0.15 27.70
CA VAL A 283 10.53 0.18 29.12
C VAL A 283 11.07 1.60 29.31
N MET A 284 12.09 1.97 28.54
CA MET A 284 12.66 3.33 28.56
C MET A 284 11.63 4.39 28.15
N ALA A 285 10.85 4.14 27.12
CA ALA A 285 9.80 5.04 26.66
C ALA A 285 8.69 5.18 27.70
N LEU A 286 8.30 4.10 28.38
CA LEU A 286 7.31 4.15 29.47
C LEU A 286 7.81 4.98 30.65
N ILE A 287 9.08 4.82 31.06
CA ILE A 287 9.71 5.69 32.05
C ILE A 287 9.69 7.14 31.60
N GLY A 288 10.01 7.38 30.33
CA GLY A 288 9.99 8.70 29.72
C GLY A 288 8.60 9.32 29.68
N LEU A 289 7.57 8.53 29.37
CA LEU A 289 6.17 8.97 29.39
C LEU A 289 5.75 9.40 30.80
N VAL A 290 6.05 8.61 31.83
CA VAL A 290 5.78 8.97 33.23
C VAL A 290 6.52 10.26 33.59
N TYR A 291 7.77 10.42 33.16
CA TYR A 291 8.55 11.62 33.40
C TYR A 291 7.99 12.85 32.65
N LEU A 292 7.53 12.67 31.42
CA LEU A 292 6.82 13.69 30.65
C LEU A 292 5.52 14.12 31.36
N ILE A 293 4.69 13.17 31.81
CA ILE A 293 3.45 13.45 32.54
C ILE A 293 3.74 14.29 33.79
N LYS A 294 4.77 13.95 34.56
CA LYS A 294 5.18 14.73 35.73
C LYS A 294 5.62 16.15 35.38
N LYS A 295 6.27 16.37 34.24
CA LYS A 295 6.71 17.70 33.78
C LYS A 295 5.64 18.48 33.03
N ASN A 296 4.86 17.82 32.19
CA ASN A 296 3.81 18.41 31.34
C ASN A 296 2.70 17.38 31.13
N TRP A 297 1.82 17.23 32.14
CA TRP A 297 0.76 16.25 32.12
C TRP A 297 -0.19 16.42 30.92
N LYS A 298 -0.42 17.69 30.48
CA LYS A 298 -1.28 17.99 29.35
C LYS A 298 -0.75 17.35 28.06
N LEU A 299 0.55 17.51 27.79
CA LEU A 299 1.17 16.89 26.62
C LEU A 299 1.20 15.37 26.76
N GLY A 300 1.55 14.85 27.93
CA GLY A 300 1.62 13.40 28.16
C GLY A 300 0.28 12.71 27.95
N MET A 301 -0.82 13.26 28.53
CA MET A 301 -2.15 12.68 28.36
C MET A 301 -2.68 12.80 26.93
N CYS A 302 -2.44 13.94 26.25
CA CYS A 302 -2.83 14.09 24.85
C CYS A 302 -2.00 13.17 23.93
N SER A 303 -0.75 12.87 24.27
CA SER A 303 0.05 11.90 23.53
C SER A 303 -0.47 10.46 23.69
N ILE A 304 -0.93 10.08 24.88
CA ILE A 304 -1.60 8.79 25.10
C ILE A 304 -2.88 8.71 24.27
N LEU A 305 -3.69 9.77 24.31
CA LEU A 305 -4.92 9.84 23.54
C LEU A 305 -4.66 9.77 22.03
N PHE A 306 -3.59 10.41 21.54
CA PHE A 306 -3.16 10.31 20.15
C PHE A 306 -2.84 8.87 19.74
N ILE A 307 -2.00 8.18 20.54
CA ILE A 307 -1.65 6.77 20.28
C ILE A 307 -2.92 5.89 20.33
N ALA A 308 -3.81 6.14 21.29
CA ALA A 308 -5.07 5.40 21.40
C ALA A 308 -5.93 5.57 20.12
N PHE A 309 -6.13 6.79 19.62
CA PHE A 309 -6.87 7.02 18.38
C PHE A 309 -6.18 6.39 17.18
N ASN A 310 -4.86 6.47 17.09
CA ASN A 310 -4.11 5.89 15.97
C ASN A 310 -4.15 4.36 15.94
N ILE A 311 -4.32 3.69 17.09
CA ILE A 311 -4.45 2.23 17.19
C ILE A 311 -5.90 1.77 17.06
N ILE A 312 -6.87 2.52 17.64
CA ILE A 312 -8.26 2.08 17.72
C ILE A 312 -9.05 2.37 16.45
N VAL A 313 -8.81 3.51 15.80
CA VAL A 313 -9.70 3.95 14.70
C VAL A 313 -9.51 3.16 13.40
N PRO A 314 -8.29 2.84 12.91
CA PRO A 314 -8.14 2.08 11.69
C PRO A 314 -8.84 0.71 11.69
N PRO A 315 -8.78 -0.11 12.74
CA PRO A 315 -9.48 -1.39 12.80
C PRO A 315 -10.99 -1.31 12.67
N LEU A 316 -11.59 -0.14 12.96
CA LEU A 316 -13.04 0.03 12.86
C LEU A 316 -13.56 -0.08 11.41
N TYR A 317 -12.71 0.08 10.40
CA TYR A 317 -13.12 0.05 8.99
C TYR A 317 -12.19 -0.76 8.08
N LEU A 318 -10.93 -0.99 8.47
CA LEU A 318 -9.95 -1.72 7.65
C LEU A 318 -10.02 -3.23 7.92
N PRO A 319 -9.97 -4.06 6.87
CA PRO A 319 -9.97 -5.51 7.00
C PRO A 319 -8.58 -6.11 7.25
N TYR A 320 -7.52 -5.32 7.28
CA TYR A 320 -6.13 -5.79 7.38
C TYR A 320 -5.26 -4.81 8.18
N THR A 321 -4.13 -5.31 8.67
CA THR A 321 -3.10 -4.52 9.35
C THR A 321 -2.15 -3.91 8.31
N ASN A 322 -1.79 -2.64 8.52
CA ASN A 322 -0.77 -1.95 7.74
C ASN A 322 0.21 -1.23 8.69
N ASP A 323 1.48 -1.62 8.65
CA ASP A 323 2.55 -1.12 9.51
C ASP A 323 2.70 0.41 9.44
N ASN A 324 2.39 1.00 8.28
CA ASN A 324 2.50 2.45 8.07
C ASN A 324 1.53 3.25 8.94
N TYR A 325 0.40 2.67 9.36
CA TYR A 325 -0.60 3.37 10.15
C TYR A 325 -0.17 3.69 11.58
N VAL A 326 0.83 2.99 12.11
CA VAL A 326 1.35 3.24 13.46
C VAL A 326 2.65 4.06 13.48
N LEU A 327 3.14 4.54 12.32
CA LEU A 327 4.35 5.37 12.24
C LEU A 327 4.25 6.63 13.11
N ASP A 328 3.09 7.28 13.11
CA ASP A 328 2.86 8.49 13.90
C ASP A 328 2.86 8.19 15.41
N SER A 329 2.37 7.02 15.83
CA SER A 329 2.50 6.53 17.21
C SER A 329 3.95 6.22 17.59
N MET A 330 4.71 5.60 16.68
CA MET A 330 6.15 5.34 16.88
C MET A 330 6.95 6.63 17.03
N MET A 331 6.58 7.69 16.31
CA MET A 331 7.18 9.02 16.45
C MET A 331 6.97 9.58 17.86
N LEU A 332 5.81 9.38 18.49
CA LEU A 332 5.56 9.78 19.87
C LEU A 332 6.35 8.92 20.87
N VAL A 333 6.49 7.62 20.63
CA VAL A 333 7.35 6.74 21.43
C VAL A 333 8.80 7.25 21.41
N ALA A 334 9.29 7.75 20.28
CA ALA A 334 10.61 8.37 20.20
C ALA A 334 10.74 9.67 21.03
N ILE A 335 9.67 10.46 21.14
CA ILE A 335 9.62 11.61 22.08
C ILE A 335 9.73 11.11 23.52
N PHE A 336 9.00 10.06 23.88
CA PHE A 336 9.09 9.47 25.22
C PHE A 336 10.48 8.94 25.51
N LEU A 337 11.16 8.31 24.53
CA LEU A 337 12.56 7.90 24.66
C LEU A 337 13.49 9.06 25.00
N GLY A 338 13.32 10.22 24.35
CA GLY A 338 14.08 11.43 24.70
C GLY A 338 13.94 11.81 26.19
N PHE A 339 12.72 11.69 26.74
CA PHE A 339 12.48 11.89 28.17
C PHE A 339 13.05 10.77 29.05
N GLY A 340 13.01 9.52 28.58
CA GLY A 340 13.60 8.37 29.26
C GLY A 340 15.12 8.51 29.38
N PHE A 341 15.81 8.85 28.31
CA PHE A 341 17.24 9.15 28.34
C PHE A 341 17.56 10.30 29.27
N LEU A 342 16.75 11.38 29.23
CA LEU A 342 16.92 12.50 30.17
C LEU A 342 16.70 12.09 31.61
N PHE A 343 15.74 11.22 31.92
CA PHE A 343 15.50 10.70 33.26
C PHE A 343 16.71 9.92 33.79
N ILE A 344 17.27 9.02 32.94
CA ILE A 344 18.49 8.27 33.34
C ILE A 344 19.65 9.22 33.56
N LEU A 345 19.89 10.16 32.63
CA LEU A 345 20.99 11.11 32.78
C LEU A 345 20.86 11.90 34.08
N ASN A 346 19.68 12.46 34.38
CA ASN A 346 19.46 13.22 35.62
C ASN A 346 19.54 12.35 36.87
N GLY A 347 18.99 11.12 36.80
CA GLY A 347 19.05 10.13 37.88
C GLY A 347 20.48 9.72 38.21
N SER A 348 21.27 9.43 37.17
CA SER A 348 22.68 9.09 37.32
C SER A 348 23.49 10.22 37.96
N VAL A 349 23.26 11.46 37.51
CA VAL A 349 23.91 12.65 38.08
C VAL A 349 23.46 12.87 39.51
N TRP A 350 22.20 12.66 39.85
CA TRP A 350 21.67 12.78 41.22
C TRP A 350 22.25 11.72 42.13
N LEU A 351 22.29 10.46 41.72
CA LEU A 351 22.89 9.36 42.50
C LEU A 351 24.36 9.63 42.78
N PHE A 352 25.10 10.06 41.75
CA PHE A 352 26.50 10.43 41.90
C PHE A 352 26.70 11.56 42.93
N ASN A 353 25.93 12.65 42.82
CA ASN A 353 26.03 13.77 43.75
C ASN A 353 25.64 13.36 45.18
N LYS A 354 24.66 12.45 45.36
CA LYS A 354 24.26 11.90 46.66
C LYS A 354 25.34 11.02 47.27
N ALA A 355 25.96 10.17 46.44
CA ALA A 355 27.06 9.29 46.90
C ALA A 355 28.32 10.07 47.28
N ALA A 356 28.63 11.15 46.57
CA ALA A 356 29.76 12.02 46.87
C ALA A 356 29.60 12.82 48.18
N GLY A 357 28.40 12.89 48.75
CA GLY A 357 28.10 13.55 50.05
C GLY A 357 28.36 15.06 50.06
N LYS A 358 28.38 15.66 51.27
CA LYS A 358 28.72 17.09 51.49
C LYS A 358 30.23 17.38 51.43
N LYS A 359 31.08 16.36 51.18
CA LYS A 359 32.52 16.54 51.01
C LYS A 359 32.81 17.33 49.72
N LYS A 360 33.79 18.27 49.82
CA LYS A 360 34.28 18.99 48.62
C LYS A 360 34.68 17.95 47.57
N LEU A 361 33.98 17.92 46.42
CA LEU A 361 34.24 16.98 45.33
C LEU A 361 35.73 17.05 44.94
N LEU A 362 36.44 15.94 45.10
CA LEU A 362 37.80 15.79 44.59
C LEU A 362 37.80 15.86 43.05
N LYS A 363 38.94 16.22 42.44
CA LYS A 363 39.05 16.25 40.96
C LYS A 363 38.63 14.92 40.30
N VAL A 364 38.90 13.80 41.01
CA VAL A 364 38.53 12.44 40.58
C VAL A 364 37.00 12.27 40.51
N ASP A 365 36.25 12.80 41.48
CA ASP A 365 34.80 12.69 41.52
C ASP A 365 34.15 13.48 40.38
N VAL A 366 34.70 14.64 40.04
CA VAL A 366 34.24 15.44 38.90
C VAL A 366 34.50 14.70 37.58
N PHE A 367 35.66 14.05 37.46
CA PHE A 367 36.01 13.25 36.27
C PHE A 367 35.06 12.05 36.09
N LEU A 368 34.79 11.28 37.17
CA LEU A 368 33.85 10.15 37.12
C LEU A 368 32.42 10.59 36.74
N LYS A 369 31.98 11.74 37.21
CA LYS A 369 30.69 12.32 36.77
C LYS A 369 30.63 12.56 35.26
N TYR A 370 31.70 13.12 34.68
CA TYR A 370 31.73 13.34 33.24
C TYR A 370 31.81 12.04 32.44
N ILE A 371 32.53 11.02 32.94
CA ILE A 371 32.55 9.68 32.36
C ILE A 371 31.14 9.09 32.34
N LEU A 372 30.38 9.17 33.43
CA LEU A 372 29.00 8.66 33.49
C LEU A 372 28.08 9.40 32.52
N ILE A 373 28.19 10.71 32.43
CA ILE A 373 27.43 11.50 31.46
C ILE A 373 27.80 11.05 30.04
N ALA A 374 29.08 10.93 29.72
CA ALA A 374 29.57 10.48 28.43
C ALA A 374 29.07 9.06 28.10
N ALA A 375 29.10 8.13 29.07
CA ALA A 375 28.58 6.77 28.88
C ALA A 375 27.09 6.76 28.51
N VAL A 376 26.23 7.53 29.19
CA VAL A 376 24.80 7.64 28.86
C VAL A 376 24.59 8.24 27.49
N LEU A 377 25.38 9.27 27.12
CA LEU A 377 25.26 9.90 25.80
C LEU A 377 25.75 8.97 24.69
N VAL A 378 26.85 8.26 24.90
CA VAL A 378 27.40 7.30 23.93
C VAL A 378 26.43 6.14 23.72
N THR A 379 25.90 5.55 24.80
CA THR A 379 24.93 4.45 24.68
C THR A 379 23.65 4.88 23.99
N SER A 380 23.17 6.10 24.22
CA SER A 380 21.97 6.62 23.55
C SER A 380 22.16 6.76 22.03
N ILE A 381 23.38 7.06 21.55
CA ILE A 381 23.72 7.15 20.12
C ILE A 381 24.10 5.79 19.54
N ALA A 382 24.74 4.92 20.34
CA ALA A 382 25.16 3.60 19.87
C ALA A 382 23.99 2.76 19.38
N PHE A 383 22.81 2.89 20.00
CA PHE A 383 21.64 2.12 19.60
C PHE A 383 21.18 2.44 18.16
N PRO A 384 20.86 3.69 17.76
CA PRO A 384 20.47 3.97 16.37
C PRO A 384 21.57 3.64 15.36
N VAL A 385 22.85 3.76 15.73
CA VAL A 385 23.97 3.35 14.86
C VAL A 385 23.96 1.84 14.67
N PHE A 386 23.82 1.06 15.74
CA PHE A 386 23.71 -0.40 15.65
C PHE A 386 22.49 -0.83 14.85
N GLN A 387 21.35 -0.22 15.09
CA GLN A 387 20.11 -0.49 14.39
C GLN A 387 20.25 -0.20 12.89
N SER A 388 20.87 0.93 12.52
CA SER A 388 21.11 1.26 11.12
C SER A 388 22.03 0.26 10.45
N ALA A 389 23.09 -0.20 11.11
CA ALA A 389 24.00 -1.22 10.59
C ALA A 389 23.29 -2.58 10.42
N LEU A 390 22.45 -2.97 11.38
CA LEU A 390 21.70 -4.23 11.35
C LEU A 390 20.73 -4.31 10.16
N TYR A 391 19.99 -3.24 9.93
CA TYR A 391 18.95 -3.21 8.92
C TYR A 391 19.40 -2.69 7.55
N PHE A 392 20.62 -2.16 7.43
CA PHE A 392 21.10 -1.56 6.19
C PHE A 392 20.91 -2.48 4.98
N LYS A 393 21.40 -3.73 5.08
CA LYS A 393 21.30 -4.70 3.98
C LYS A 393 19.86 -5.06 3.60
N GLN A 394 18.95 -5.05 4.57
CA GLN A 394 17.53 -5.36 4.34
C GLN A 394 16.81 -4.21 3.62
N HIS A 395 17.26 -2.98 3.86
CA HIS A 395 16.70 -1.77 3.24
C HIS A 395 17.44 -1.33 1.98
N ASP A 396 18.60 -1.93 1.68
CA ASP A 396 19.35 -1.56 0.47
C ASP A 396 18.60 -2.02 -0.79
N ARG A 397 18.05 -1.04 -1.48
CA ARG A 397 17.34 -1.17 -2.76
C ARG A 397 18.04 -0.43 -3.88
N SER A 398 19.33 -0.16 -3.69
CA SER A 398 20.16 0.55 -4.66
C SER A 398 20.36 -0.22 -5.97
N GLU A 399 20.22 -1.54 -5.94
CA GLU A 399 20.25 -2.38 -7.13
C GLU A 399 18.85 -2.56 -7.74
N PRO A 400 18.72 -2.51 -9.08
CA PRO A 400 17.46 -2.75 -9.75
C PRO A 400 16.90 -4.13 -9.43
N GLN A 401 15.64 -4.19 -9.02
CA GLN A 401 14.96 -5.43 -8.69
C GLN A 401 14.64 -6.28 -9.92
N GLU A 402 14.41 -7.57 -9.72
CA GLU A 402 14.19 -8.55 -10.79
C GLU A 402 12.99 -8.19 -11.69
N ILE A 403 11.93 -7.61 -11.13
CA ILE A 403 10.76 -7.17 -11.89
C ILE A 403 11.11 -6.08 -12.91
N TYR A 404 11.95 -5.11 -12.54
CA TYR A 404 12.41 -4.09 -13.46
C TYR A 404 13.32 -4.69 -14.56
N LYS A 405 14.22 -5.59 -14.19
CA LYS A 405 15.11 -6.29 -15.14
C LYS A 405 14.31 -7.10 -16.15
N PHE A 406 13.24 -7.78 -15.68
CA PHE A 406 12.31 -8.49 -16.54
C PHE A 406 11.68 -7.56 -17.59
N TRP A 407 11.05 -6.45 -17.16
CA TRP A 407 10.39 -5.54 -18.08
C TRP A 407 11.37 -4.87 -19.05
N LYS A 408 12.55 -4.51 -18.57
CA LYS A 408 13.60 -3.97 -19.44
C LYS A 408 13.97 -4.98 -20.53
N GLN A 409 14.25 -6.22 -20.17
CA GLN A 409 14.57 -7.30 -21.11
C GLN A 409 13.37 -7.59 -22.06
N ALA A 410 12.16 -7.57 -21.55
CA ALA A 410 10.97 -7.74 -22.38
C ALA A 410 10.91 -6.69 -23.49
N TYR A 411 11.06 -5.41 -23.15
CA TYR A 411 11.03 -4.33 -24.14
C TYR A 411 12.22 -4.33 -25.10
N GLU A 412 13.39 -4.76 -24.66
CA GLU A 412 14.58 -4.91 -25.53
C GLU A 412 14.38 -6.01 -26.59
N ASN A 413 13.57 -7.03 -26.31
CA ASN A 413 13.25 -8.13 -27.23
C ASN A 413 12.01 -7.90 -28.08
N MET A 414 11.26 -6.81 -27.87
CA MET A 414 10.05 -6.51 -28.62
C MET A 414 10.34 -5.67 -29.87
N THR A 415 9.60 -5.95 -30.94
CA THR A 415 9.62 -5.15 -32.18
C THR A 415 8.91 -3.80 -31.98
N LYS A 416 9.05 -2.88 -32.97
CA LYS A 416 8.43 -1.54 -32.88
C LYS A 416 6.90 -1.59 -32.93
N ASP A 417 6.35 -2.45 -33.77
CA ASP A 417 4.89 -2.59 -33.98
C ASP A 417 4.33 -3.76 -33.16
N SER A 418 4.58 -3.74 -31.86
CA SER A 418 4.16 -4.79 -30.95
C SER A 418 3.20 -4.28 -29.89
N VAL A 419 2.33 -5.18 -29.44
CA VAL A 419 1.40 -4.98 -28.33
C VAL A 419 1.68 -6.01 -27.26
N ILE A 420 1.69 -5.58 -26.00
CA ILE A 420 1.85 -6.47 -24.85
C ILE A 420 0.54 -6.54 -24.06
N TYR A 421 0.05 -7.73 -23.82
CA TYR A 421 -1.08 -8.00 -22.94
C TYR A 421 -0.57 -8.53 -21.61
N VAL A 422 -1.00 -7.94 -20.51
CA VAL A 422 -0.48 -8.27 -19.18
C VAL A 422 -1.60 -8.71 -18.25
N HIS A 423 -1.48 -9.93 -17.73
CA HIS A 423 -2.33 -10.46 -16.68
C HIS A 423 -1.46 -10.78 -15.46
N ALA A 424 -0.94 -9.73 -14.82
CA ALA A 424 -0.12 -9.87 -13.63
C ALA A 424 -0.13 -8.60 -12.80
N PHE A 425 0.09 -8.73 -11.51
CA PHE A 425 0.25 -7.60 -10.59
C PHE A 425 1.40 -6.64 -10.98
N ALA A 426 2.29 -7.11 -11.83
CA ALA A 426 3.46 -6.38 -12.34
C ALA A 426 3.18 -5.38 -13.46
N GLU A 427 1.95 -5.27 -13.94
CA GLU A 427 1.51 -4.44 -15.06
C GLU A 427 1.97 -2.98 -14.97
N ASN A 428 1.76 -2.36 -13.81
CA ASN A 428 2.10 -0.95 -13.61
C ASN A 428 3.60 -0.67 -13.80
N VAL A 429 4.48 -1.62 -13.41
CA VAL A 429 5.92 -1.49 -13.65
C VAL A 429 6.24 -1.55 -15.14
N GLY A 430 5.61 -2.49 -15.85
CA GLY A 430 5.74 -2.59 -17.31
C GLY A 430 5.29 -1.31 -18.01
N THR A 431 4.12 -0.81 -17.67
CA THR A 431 3.57 0.45 -18.20
C THR A 431 4.52 1.63 -17.96
N PHE A 432 5.07 1.72 -16.74
CA PHE A 432 6.01 2.79 -16.41
C PHE A 432 7.31 2.69 -17.22
N VAL A 433 7.91 1.50 -17.29
CA VAL A 433 9.16 1.26 -18.04
C VAL A 433 8.93 1.51 -19.54
N GLY A 434 7.84 0.99 -20.11
CA GLY A 434 7.48 1.19 -21.52
C GLY A 434 7.30 2.66 -21.85
N LYS A 435 6.55 3.40 -21.04
CA LYS A 435 6.24 4.82 -21.27
C LYS A 435 7.45 5.73 -21.13
N TYR A 436 8.25 5.56 -20.08
CA TYR A 436 9.28 6.53 -19.73
C TYR A 436 10.72 6.13 -20.12
N GLU A 437 10.97 4.85 -20.40
CA GLU A 437 12.30 4.38 -20.80
C GLU A 437 12.37 3.91 -22.27
N PHE A 438 11.25 3.41 -22.84
CA PHE A 438 11.18 2.86 -24.20
C PHE A 438 10.27 3.62 -25.16
N GLY A 439 9.69 4.76 -24.74
CA GLY A 439 8.99 5.69 -25.63
C GLY A 439 7.60 5.21 -26.07
N ASP A 440 6.65 5.09 -25.13
CA ASP A 440 5.22 4.82 -25.37
C ASP A 440 4.91 3.53 -26.16
N LYS A 441 5.56 2.42 -25.80
CA LYS A 441 5.12 1.11 -26.30
C LYS A 441 3.75 0.75 -25.72
N ASN A 442 2.84 0.32 -26.57
CA ASN A 442 1.46 -0.01 -26.21
C ASN A 442 1.41 -1.21 -25.26
N ILE A 443 1.05 -0.95 -24.02
CA ILE A 443 0.65 -1.97 -23.05
C ILE A 443 -0.86 -1.92 -22.89
N GLU A 444 -1.51 -3.04 -23.13
CA GLU A 444 -2.92 -3.23 -22.84
C GLU A 444 -3.08 -4.01 -21.53
N SER A 445 -3.72 -3.36 -20.55
CA SER A 445 -4.04 -3.99 -19.26
C SER A 445 -5.25 -4.90 -19.39
N ILE A 446 -5.06 -6.13 -18.91
CA ILE A 446 -6.11 -7.15 -18.90
C ILE A 446 -6.99 -7.06 -17.66
N ASN A 447 -6.41 -6.66 -16.52
CA ASN A 447 -7.08 -6.73 -15.21
C ASN A 447 -8.34 -5.87 -15.06
N SER A 448 -8.56 -4.92 -15.96
CA SER A 448 -9.69 -3.97 -15.86
C SER A 448 -10.86 -4.24 -16.82
N ARG A 449 -10.74 -5.15 -17.79
CA ARG A 449 -11.67 -5.19 -18.95
C ARG A 449 -12.31 -6.56 -19.25
N GLY A 450 -11.98 -7.59 -18.49
CA GLY A 450 -12.54 -8.94 -18.64
C GLY A 450 -11.96 -9.76 -19.81
N PRO A 451 -12.15 -11.10 -19.78
CA PRO A 451 -11.54 -12.02 -20.77
C PRO A 451 -12.06 -11.83 -22.19
N ASP A 452 -13.34 -11.50 -22.40
CA ASP A 452 -13.93 -11.37 -23.72
C ASP A 452 -13.37 -10.17 -24.51
N TYR A 453 -13.28 -9.01 -23.83
CA TYR A 453 -12.66 -7.81 -24.40
C TYR A 453 -11.22 -8.06 -24.85
N LEU A 454 -10.51 -8.85 -24.06
CA LEU A 454 -9.13 -9.19 -24.33
C LEU A 454 -9.01 -10.06 -25.57
N MET A 455 -9.84 -11.09 -25.67
CA MET A 455 -9.83 -11.99 -26.82
C MET A 455 -10.05 -11.27 -28.14
N GLU A 456 -11.07 -10.42 -28.22
CA GLU A 456 -11.36 -9.63 -29.42
C GLU A 456 -10.18 -8.75 -29.84
N ASN A 457 -9.52 -8.10 -28.87
CA ASN A 457 -8.40 -7.21 -29.15
C ASN A 457 -7.14 -7.97 -29.56
N VAL A 458 -6.82 -9.08 -28.89
CA VAL A 458 -5.69 -9.94 -29.27
C VAL A 458 -5.88 -10.49 -30.70
N LEU A 459 -7.07 -11.01 -31.01
CA LEU A 459 -7.40 -11.50 -32.33
C LEU A 459 -7.30 -10.40 -33.41
N ARG A 460 -7.78 -9.21 -33.10
CA ARG A 460 -7.69 -8.06 -33.99
C ARG A 460 -6.22 -7.68 -34.24
N ASP A 461 -5.46 -7.46 -33.18
CA ASP A 461 -4.08 -7.00 -33.29
C ASP A 461 -3.18 -8.02 -33.99
N PHE A 462 -3.43 -9.33 -33.77
CA PHE A 462 -2.73 -10.39 -34.50
C PHE A 462 -3.13 -10.43 -35.99
N LYS A 463 -4.41 -10.28 -36.30
CA LYS A 463 -4.90 -10.19 -37.71
C LYS A 463 -4.38 -8.94 -38.41
N ASP A 464 -4.18 -7.84 -37.68
CA ASP A 464 -3.59 -6.59 -38.20
C ASP A 464 -2.08 -6.71 -38.44
N GLY A 465 -1.47 -7.87 -38.17
CA GLY A 465 -0.06 -8.18 -38.41
C GLY A 465 0.89 -7.61 -37.35
N LYS A 466 0.38 -7.21 -36.17
CA LYS A 466 1.23 -6.80 -35.05
C LYS A 466 1.86 -8.00 -34.38
N ASP A 467 3.06 -7.81 -33.85
CA ASP A 467 3.65 -8.78 -32.91
C ASP A 467 2.93 -8.68 -31.57
N VAL A 468 2.22 -9.73 -31.18
CA VAL A 468 1.45 -9.77 -29.94
C VAL A 468 2.18 -10.59 -28.89
N TYR A 469 2.41 -9.97 -27.73
CA TYR A 469 3.09 -10.56 -26.60
C TYR A 469 2.18 -10.65 -25.37
N PHE A 470 2.49 -11.63 -24.51
CA PHE A 470 1.83 -11.82 -23.23
C PHE A 470 2.82 -11.86 -22.06
N VAL A 471 2.37 -11.36 -20.92
CA VAL A 471 3.04 -11.54 -19.63
C VAL A 471 2.02 -11.97 -18.58
N GLY A 472 2.31 -13.03 -17.85
CA GLY A 472 1.50 -13.54 -16.75
C GLY A 472 0.94 -14.93 -16.99
N ASN A 473 -0.11 -15.30 -16.25
CA ASN A 473 -0.76 -16.59 -16.39
C ASN A 473 -1.62 -16.64 -17.65
N MET A 474 -1.25 -17.53 -18.56
CA MET A 474 -1.85 -17.67 -19.88
C MET A 474 -2.87 -18.83 -19.97
N GLY A 475 -3.30 -19.37 -18.84
CA GLY A 475 -4.20 -20.51 -18.81
C GLY A 475 -5.38 -20.36 -19.75
N ILE A 476 -6.04 -19.21 -19.70
CA ILE A 476 -7.19 -18.87 -20.56
C ILE A 476 -6.87 -18.90 -22.06
N PHE A 477 -5.61 -18.68 -22.46
CA PHE A 477 -5.24 -18.51 -23.87
C PHE A 477 -4.43 -19.65 -24.48
N LYS A 478 -4.00 -20.64 -23.70
CA LYS A 478 -3.16 -21.74 -24.20
C LYS A 478 -3.78 -22.51 -25.38
N PHE A 479 -5.11 -22.55 -25.44
CA PHE A 479 -5.83 -23.30 -26.45
C PHE A 479 -6.17 -22.52 -27.71
N GLN A 480 -6.07 -21.19 -27.65
CA GLN A 480 -6.35 -20.35 -28.80
C GLN A 480 -5.09 -19.91 -29.53
N PHE A 481 -3.93 -19.97 -28.85
CA PHE A 481 -2.68 -19.44 -29.38
C PHE A 481 -1.52 -20.38 -29.14
N ASN A 482 -0.74 -20.66 -30.18
CA ASN A 482 0.62 -21.13 -29.99
C ASN A 482 1.48 -19.96 -29.56
N THR A 483 2.30 -20.18 -28.55
CA THR A 483 3.17 -19.15 -28.01
C THR A 483 4.60 -19.60 -27.95
N GLU A 484 5.51 -18.71 -28.28
CA GLU A 484 6.93 -18.85 -28.10
C GLU A 484 7.36 -18.08 -26.84
N LYS A 485 8.04 -18.77 -25.92
CA LYS A 485 8.61 -18.14 -24.72
C LYS A 485 9.84 -17.33 -25.10
N ILE A 486 9.87 -16.07 -24.69
CA ILE A 486 10.96 -15.15 -25.01
C ILE A 486 11.68 -14.77 -23.70
N GLY A 487 12.99 -14.92 -23.72
CA GLY A 487 13.81 -14.58 -22.59
C GLY A 487 13.66 -15.52 -21.39
N ARG A 488 14.09 -15.06 -20.24
CA ARG A 488 14.10 -15.83 -18.99
C ARG A 488 12.85 -15.52 -18.16
N ALA A 489 12.25 -16.55 -17.59
CA ALA A 489 11.19 -16.39 -16.60
C ALA A 489 11.73 -15.87 -15.27
N TYR A 490 10.98 -14.99 -14.61
CA TYR A 490 11.30 -14.47 -13.28
C TYR A 490 10.19 -14.82 -12.29
N TYR A 491 10.57 -15.20 -11.08
CA TYR A 491 9.63 -15.47 -10.01
C TYR A 491 9.34 -14.17 -9.27
N PHE A 492 8.07 -13.78 -9.25
CA PHE A 492 7.61 -12.58 -8.57
C PHE A 492 6.80 -12.98 -7.31
N ASN A 493 7.10 -12.33 -6.19
CA ASN A 493 6.47 -12.42 -4.88
C ASN A 493 6.53 -13.78 -4.14
N ARG A 494 5.97 -13.79 -2.90
CA ARG A 494 5.90 -14.98 -2.02
C ARG A 494 5.07 -16.13 -2.60
N ASN A 495 4.16 -15.85 -3.53
CA ASN A 495 3.27 -16.83 -4.18
C ASN A 495 3.91 -17.50 -5.40
N LYS A 496 5.19 -17.25 -5.67
CA LYS A 496 5.92 -17.84 -6.81
C LYS A 496 5.27 -17.56 -8.17
N GLU A 497 4.60 -16.42 -8.31
CA GLU A 497 4.07 -16.00 -9.59
C GLU A 497 5.21 -15.89 -10.61
N ILE A 498 5.04 -16.51 -11.78
CA ILE A 498 6.08 -16.55 -12.82
C ILE A 498 5.77 -15.47 -13.84
N LEU A 499 6.66 -14.50 -13.99
CA LEU A 499 6.65 -13.57 -15.10
C LEU A 499 7.40 -14.17 -16.28
N GLN A 500 6.70 -14.48 -17.35
CA GLN A 500 7.25 -14.98 -18.60
C GLN A 500 6.70 -14.17 -19.75
N LEU A 501 7.59 -13.61 -20.58
CA LEU A 501 7.19 -13.02 -21.84
C LEU A 501 6.97 -14.15 -22.85
N SER A 502 5.81 -14.15 -23.48
CA SER A 502 5.48 -15.10 -24.54
C SER A 502 4.95 -14.36 -25.75
N ARG A 503 5.37 -14.72 -26.96
CA ARG A 503 4.89 -14.19 -28.23
C ARG A 503 3.87 -15.14 -28.82
N ILE A 504 2.77 -14.62 -29.37
CA ILE A 504 1.81 -15.40 -30.15
C ILE A 504 2.44 -15.70 -31.51
N VAL A 505 2.51 -16.98 -31.86
CA VAL A 505 3.05 -17.44 -33.15
C VAL A 505 1.94 -17.80 -34.11
N SER A 506 0.87 -18.40 -33.60
CA SER A 506 -0.32 -18.75 -34.39
C SER A 506 -1.57 -18.77 -33.52
N ILE A 507 -2.72 -18.68 -34.18
CA ILE A 507 -4.04 -18.74 -33.55
C ILE A 507 -4.69 -20.05 -33.91
N PHE A 508 -5.26 -20.73 -32.92
CA PHE A 508 -6.07 -21.92 -33.11
C PHE A 508 -7.56 -21.59 -32.95
N GLU A 509 -8.41 -22.34 -33.61
CA GLU A 509 -9.83 -22.31 -33.31
C GLU A 509 -10.10 -22.97 -31.93
N THR A 510 -10.97 -22.36 -31.15
CA THR A 510 -11.44 -22.96 -29.89
C THR A 510 -12.25 -24.21 -30.16
N LEU A 511 -12.28 -25.12 -29.18
CA LEU A 511 -13.26 -26.20 -29.20
C LEU A 511 -14.67 -25.62 -29.32
N LYS A 512 -15.47 -26.17 -30.20
CA LYS A 512 -16.88 -25.83 -30.37
C LYS A 512 -17.71 -26.83 -29.58
N ILE A 513 -18.66 -26.33 -28.80
CA ILE A 513 -19.61 -27.18 -28.07
C ILE A 513 -21.00 -26.80 -28.55
N TYR A 514 -21.76 -27.78 -28.95
CA TYR A 514 -23.18 -27.60 -29.25
C TYR A 514 -23.96 -28.79 -28.75
N GLY A 515 -25.13 -28.50 -28.20
CA GLY A 515 -26.06 -29.53 -27.71
C GLY A 515 -27.24 -29.68 -28.65
N ASP A 516 -27.71 -30.90 -28.81
CA ASP A 516 -28.90 -31.24 -29.57
C ASP A 516 -29.94 -31.92 -28.66
N LEU A 517 -31.16 -31.43 -28.72
CA LEU A 517 -32.34 -31.96 -28.03
C LEU A 517 -33.48 -32.11 -29.00
N ASP A 518 -33.99 -33.32 -29.15
CA ASP A 518 -35.03 -33.67 -30.11
C ASP A 518 -36.30 -32.82 -29.97
N LYS A 519 -36.73 -32.53 -28.73
CA LYS A 519 -37.85 -31.60 -28.45
C LYS A 519 -37.62 -30.90 -27.11
N ASN A 520 -37.90 -29.59 -27.07
CA ASN A 520 -37.76 -28.78 -25.86
C ASN A 520 -38.89 -29.00 -24.84
N LYS A 521 -39.98 -29.66 -25.22
CA LYS A 521 -41.11 -30.02 -24.33
C LYS A 521 -41.09 -31.48 -24.02
N LYS A 522 -41.18 -31.79 -22.73
CA LYS A 522 -41.18 -33.16 -22.20
C LYS A 522 -42.30 -33.34 -21.17
N GLU A 523 -42.82 -34.56 -21.05
CA GLU A 523 -43.83 -34.86 -20.05
C GLU A 523 -43.23 -35.12 -18.68
N PHE A 524 -43.98 -34.86 -17.61
CA PHE A 524 -43.60 -35.22 -16.25
C PHE A 524 -43.29 -36.72 -16.13
N GLY A 525 -42.10 -37.04 -15.60
CA GLY A 525 -41.59 -38.40 -15.49
C GLY A 525 -40.93 -38.97 -16.75
N GLU A 526 -41.00 -38.28 -17.88
CA GLU A 526 -40.35 -38.70 -19.13
C GLU A 526 -38.83 -38.75 -18.98
N LYS A 527 -38.25 -39.82 -19.51
CA LYS A 527 -36.79 -39.94 -19.67
C LYS A 527 -36.41 -39.47 -21.07
N PHE A 528 -35.42 -38.61 -21.16
CA PHE A 528 -34.92 -38.08 -22.43
C PHE A 528 -33.41 -37.96 -22.40
N SER A 529 -32.80 -37.80 -23.55
CA SER A 529 -31.34 -37.65 -23.67
C SER A 529 -31.00 -36.37 -24.39
N ILE A 530 -29.90 -35.75 -23.98
CA ILE A 530 -29.28 -34.64 -24.72
C ILE A 530 -27.92 -35.11 -25.18
N GLU A 531 -27.62 -34.85 -26.45
CA GLU A 531 -26.32 -35.13 -27.03
C GLU A 531 -25.51 -33.83 -27.15
N PHE A 532 -24.40 -33.72 -26.40
CA PHE A 532 -23.45 -32.63 -26.56
C PHE A 532 -22.29 -33.10 -27.45
N THR A 533 -22.03 -32.38 -28.52
CA THR A 533 -20.90 -32.59 -29.39
C THR A 533 -19.80 -31.58 -29.07
N ILE A 534 -18.60 -32.07 -28.84
CA ILE A 534 -17.37 -31.26 -28.68
C ILE A 534 -16.53 -31.49 -29.93
N GLU A 535 -16.29 -30.42 -30.69
CA GLU A 535 -15.53 -30.44 -31.94
C GLU A 535 -14.19 -29.74 -31.77
N ASN A 536 -13.11 -30.42 -32.12
CA ASN A 536 -11.76 -29.89 -32.18
C ASN A 536 -11.35 -29.68 -33.63
N SER A 537 -11.32 -28.45 -34.08
CA SER A 537 -10.83 -28.06 -35.42
C SER A 537 -9.30 -27.85 -35.45
N ASN A 538 -8.60 -28.14 -34.39
CA ASN A 538 -7.14 -28.06 -34.34
C ASN A 538 -6.52 -29.38 -34.81
N PRO A 539 -5.32 -29.36 -35.43
CA PRO A 539 -4.64 -30.57 -35.85
C PRO A 539 -4.10 -31.44 -34.68
N GLU A 540 -3.98 -30.85 -33.51
CA GLU A 540 -3.45 -31.48 -32.28
C GLU A 540 -4.59 -31.92 -31.35
N PRO A 541 -4.45 -33.01 -30.58
CA PRO A 541 -5.41 -33.40 -29.57
C PRO A 541 -5.49 -32.37 -28.44
N VAL A 542 -6.71 -32.09 -27.94
CA VAL A 542 -6.94 -31.21 -26.80
C VAL A 542 -7.47 -32.01 -25.63
N GLN A 543 -6.82 -31.88 -24.46
CA GLN A 543 -7.24 -32.51 -23.22
C GLN A 543 -8.39 -31.74 -22.58
N ILE A 544 -9.45 -32.45 -22.18
CA ILE A 544 -10.52 -31.93 -21.35
C ILE A 544 -10.22 -32.33 -19.90
N THR A 545 -10.07 -31.35 -19.02
CA THR A 545 -9.76 -31.62 -17.61
C THR A 545 -11.00 -31.73 -16.73
N SER A 546 -12.09 -31.06 -17.11
CA SER A 546 -13.39 -31.24 -16.46
C SER A 546 -14.53 -30.93 -17.40
N ILE A 547 -15.68 -31.55 -17.10
CA ILE A 547 -16.97 -31.29 -17.75
C ILE A 547 -17.94 -30.92 -16.65
N GLU A 548 -18.72 -29.86 -16.85
CA GLU A 548 -19.71 -29.39 -15.90
C GLU A 548 -21.08 -29.30 -16.56
N LEU A 549 -22.10 -29.81 -15.87
CA LEU A 549 -23.49 -29.78 -16.28
C LEU A 549 -24.32 -29.08 -15.20
N ASP A 550 -24.99 -28.00 -15.55
CA ASP A 550 -25.89 -27.27 -14.67
C ASP A 550 -27.35 -27.55 -15.10
N LEU A 551 -28.11 -28.16 -14.21
CA LEU A 551 -29.48 -28.59 -14.44
C LEU A 551 -30.48 -27.72 -13.66
N PRO A 552 -31.60 -27.33 -14.27
CA PRO A 552 -32.68 -26.66 -13.57
C PRO A 552 -33.38 -27.60 -12.57
N ASP A 553 -34.06 -27.03 -11.57
CA ASP A 553 -34.72 -27.76 -10.46
C ASP A 553 -35.81 -28.76 -10.89
N ASN A 554 -36.27 -28.67 -12.13
CA ASN A 554 -37.33 -29.51 -12.71
C ASN A 554 -36.81 -30.70 -13.53
N VAL A 555 -35.47 -30.91 -13.54
CA VAL A 555 -34.81 -31.99 -14.27
C VAL A 555 -33.82 -32.71 -13.36
N ASP A 556 -33.88 -34.04 -13.31
CA ASP A 556 -32.91 -34.90 -12.61
C ASP A 556 -31.95 -35.56 -13.60
N PHE A 557 -30.67 -35.66 -13.18
CA PHE A 557 -29.64 -36.44 -13.86
C PHE A 557 -29.88 -37.95 -13.63
N LEU A 558 -29.73 -38.76 -14.69
CA LEU A 558 -29.77 -40.20 -14.61
C LEU A 558 -28.40 -40.84 -14.81
N ASP A 559 -27.82 -40.65 -15.98
CA ASP A 559 -26.48 -41.17 -16.33
C ASP A 559 -25.88 -40.41 -17.50
N VAL A 560 -24.61 -40.69 -17.81
CA VAL A 560 -23.84 -40.12 -18.91
C VAL A 560 -23.07 -41.19 -19.68
N ASN A 561 -22.98 -41.07 -20.99
CA ASN A 561 -22.20 -41.95 -21.84
C ASN A 561 -21.24 -41.12 -22.74
N PRO A 562 -19.93 -41.38 -22.73
CA PRO A 562 -19.23 -42.42 -21.99
C PRO A 562 -19.24 -42.18 -20.48
N GLU A 563 -19.23 -43.29 -19.71
CA GLU A 563 -19.16 -43.25 -18.25
C GLU A 563 -17.88 -42.56 -17.79
N GLY A 564 -18.02 -41.61 -16.90
CA GLY A 564 -16.92 -40.90 -16.25
C GLY A 564 -17.08 -40.88 -14.72
N TYR A 565 -16.04 -40.45 -14.02
CA TYR A 565 -16.10 -40.30 -12.57
C TYR A 565 -16.90 -39.00 -12.26
N ILE A 566 -17.97 -39.15 -11.48
CA ILE A 566 -18.82 -38.01 -11.03
C ILE A 566 -18.41 -37.65 -9.61
N ASP A 567 -17.88 -36.48 -9.40
CA ASP A 567 -17.66 -35.92 -8.09
C ASP A 567 -18.71 -34.84 -7.78
N GLN A 568 -19.57 -35.12 -6.80
CA GLN A 568 -20.41 -34.08 -6.18
C GLN A 568 -19.59 -33.45 -5.06
N GLY A 569 -18.78 -32.45 -5.38
CA GLY A 569 -17.96 -31.75 -4.41
C GLY A 569 -18.80 -31.12 -3.27
N PRO A 570 -18.31 -31.10 -2.01
CA PRO A 570 -18.97 -30.41 -0.90
C PRO A 570 -18.97 -28.90 -1.16
N GLY A 571 -20.13 -28.33 -1.51
CA GLY A 571 -20.32 -26.91 -1.75
C GLY A 571 -21.00 -26.56 -3.06
N MET A 572 -21.26 -27.53 -3.92
CA MET A 572 -22.08 -27.29 -5.12
C MET A 572 -23.56 -27.22 -4.76
N SER A 573 -24.26 -26.24 -5.35
CA SER A 573 -25.72 -26.14 -5.29
C SER A 573 -26.36 -27.35 -5.95
N ARG A 574 -27.54 -27.77 -5.51
CA ARG A 574 -28.33 -28.83 -6.16
C ARG A 574 -28.44 -28.52 -7.66
N GLY A 575 -28.09 -29.50 -8.51
CA GLY A 575 -28.22 -29.43 -9.96
C GLY A 575 -26.92 -29.30 -10.75
N ILE A 576 -25.75 -29.06 -10.11
CA ILE A 576 -24.47 -28.99 -10.80
C ILE A 576 -23.73 -30.33 -10.67
N TYR A 577 -23.34 -30.92 -11.79
CA TYR A 577 -22.59 -32.17 -11.90
C TYR A 577 -21.26 -31.90 -12.56
N MET A 578 -20.17 -32.44 -12.02
CA MET A 578 -18.83 -32.25 -12.55
C MET A 578 -18.14 -33.59 -12.75
N TRP A 579 -17.48 -33.75 -13.91
CA TRP A 579 -16.60 -34.87 -14.21
C TRP A 579 -15.17 -34.37 -14.32
N VAL A 580 -14.23 -35.03 -13.68
CA VAL A 580 -12.80 -34.73 -13.76
C VAL A 580 -12.10 -35.97 -14.30
N SER A 581 -11.27 -35.82 -15.32
CA SER A 581 -10.49 -36.91 -15.90
C SER A 581 -9.16 -36.38 -16.45
N ASP A 582 -8.09 -37.12 -16.14
CA ASP A 582 -6.76 -36.82 -16.69
C ASP A 582 -6.54 -37.43 -18.08
N ASP A 583 -7.45 -38.32 -18.57
CA ASP A 583 -7.30 -39.11 -19.79
C ASP A 583 -8.30 -38.76 -20.90
N TYR A 584 -9.04 -37.65 -20.79
CA TYR A 584 -10.05 -37.26 -21.77
C TYR A 584 -9.47 -36.33 -22.82
N TYR A 585 -9.38 -36.81 -24.08
CA TYR A 585 -8.82 -36.04 -25.19
C TYR A 585 -9.80 -35.97 -26.37
N VAL A 586 -9.96 -34.81 -26.98
CA VAL A 586 -10.57 -34.67 -28.32
C VAL A 586 -9.46 -34.70 -29.34
N GLY A 587 -9.44 -35.72 -30.20
CA GLY A 587 -8.42 -35.88 -31.23
C GLY A 587 -8.34 -34.66 -32.14
N GLY A 588 -7.18 -34.46 -32.80
CA GLY A 588 -7.02 -33.41 -33.78
C GLY A 588 -8.01 -33.58 -34.95
N ASP A 589 -8.64 -32.52 -35.41
CA ASP A 589 -9.73 -32.51 -36.41
C ASP A 589 -10.86 -33.51 -36.07
N GLY A 590 -11.08 -33.74 -34.76
CA GLY A 590 -11.99 -34.77 -34.24
C GLY A 590 -13.21 -34.23 -33.54
N LYS A 591 -14.16 -35.13 -33.30
CA LYS A 591 -15.37 -34.86 -32.51
C LYS A 591 -15.58 -35.93 -31.49
N ILE A 592 -16.09 -35.58 -30.31
CA ILE A 592 -16.62 -36.51 -29.34
C ILE A 592 -18.06 -36.13 -28.99
N ASN A 593 -18.90 -37.14 -28.77
CA ASN A 593 -20.27 -36.97 -28.39
C ASN A 593 -20.44 -37.44 -26.93
N ILE A 594 -21.09 -36.62 -26.13
CA ILE A 594 -21.45 -36.92 -24.74
C ILE A 594 -22.97 -36.95 -24.66
N ILE A 595 -23.50 -38.12 -24.35
CA ILE A 595 -24.94 -38.32 -24.21
C ILE A 595 -25.29 -38.27 -22.73
N ILE A 596 -26.17 -37.35 -22.35
CA ILE A 596 -26.63 -37.16 -20.98
C ILE A 596 -28.09 -37.59 -20.89
N ASN A 597 -28.38 -38.58 -20.04
CA ASN A 597 -29.72 -39.07 -19.79
C ASN A 597 -30.34 -38.38 -18.58
N LEU A 598 -31.52 -37.84 -18.77
CA LEU A 598 -32.25 -36.96 -17.85
C LEU A 598 -33.68 -37.43 -17.63
N ARG A 599 -34.32 -36.87 -16.59
CA ARG A 599 -35.76 -37.09 -16.30
C ARG A 599 -36.42 -35.79 -15.86
N GLY A 600 -37.57 -35.45 -16.42
CA GLY A 600 -38.42 -34.38 -15.96
C GLY A 600 -39.07 -34.73 -14.61
N THR A 601 -38.92 -33.90 -13.58
CA THR A 601 -39.34 -34.18 -12.21
C THR A 601 -40.37 -33.22 -11.65
N ARG A 602 -40.56 -32.07 -12.28
CA ARG A 602 -41.54 -31.06 -11.91
C ARG A 602 -41.97 -30.27 -13.15
N PRO A 603 -43.24 -29.90 -13.27
CA PRO A 603 -43.65 -28.97 -14.32
C PRO A 603 -42.93 -27.61 -14.19
N GLY A 604 -42.53 -27.02 -15.28
CA GLY A 604 -41.91 -25.71 -15.33
C GLY A 604 -40.90 -25.57 -16.47
N GLU A 605 -40.43 -24.36 -16.68
CA GLU A 605 -39.40 -24.01 -17.64
C GLU A 605 -38.00 -23.97 -16.95
N GLY A 606 -36.94 -24.26 -17.72
CA GLY A 606 -35.58 -24.20 -17.22
C GLY A 606 -34.57 -24.24 -18.35
N SER A 607 -33.32 -23.96 -18.06
CA SER A 607 -32.21 -24.00 -19.02
C SER A 607 -31.15 -24.99 -18.55
N ILE A 608 -30.74 -25.88 -19.43
CA ILE A 608 -29.66 -26.85 -19.20
C ILE A 608 -28.39 -26.27 -19.81
N LYS A 609 -27.35 -26.13 -18.98
CA LYS A 609 -26.06 -25.60 -19.40
C LYS A 609 -24.99 -26.66 -19.32
N PHE A 610 -24.13 -26.69 -20.31
CA PHE A 610 -23.03 -27.62 -20.40
C PHE A 610 -21.74 -26.87 -20.70
N SER A 611 -20.71 -27.15 -19.92
CA SER A 611 -19.39 -26.52 -20.10
C SER A 611 -18.26 -27.51 -19.92
N ILE A 612 -17.13 -27.20 -20.51
CA ILE A 612 -15.89 -27.97 -20.36
C ILE A 612 -14.76 -27.06 -19.92
N THR A 613 -13.82 -27.63 -19.19
CA THR A 613 -12.55 -26.97 -18.88
C THR A 613 -11.41 -27.74 -19.52
N THR A 614 -10.50 -27.03 -20.14
CA THR A 614 -9.30 -27.57 -20.75
C THR A 614 -8.11 -26.80 -20.19
N HIS A 615 -7.25 -27.41 -19.34
CA HIS A 615 -6.09 -26.75 -18.72
C HIS A 615 -6.31 -25.27 -18.31
N ASP A 616 -7.41 -24.96 -17.62
CA ASP A 616 -7.81 -23.62 -17.15
C ASP A 616 -8.62 -22.75 -18.13
N VAL A 617 -9.02 -23.27 -19.30
CA VAL A 617 -9.98 -22.58 -20.19
C VAL A 617 -11.37 -23.17 -19.99
N PHE A 618 -12.31 -22.33 -19.63
CA PHE A 618 -13.72 -22.66 -19.50
C PHE A 618 -14.44 -22.31 -20.80
N ILE A 619 -15.15 -23.30 -21.38
CA ILE A 619 -15.91 -23.17 -22.61
C ILE A 619 -17.34 -23.61 -22.32
N GLU A 620 -18.33 -22.75 -22.51
CA GLU A 620 -19.75 -23.02 -22.25
C GLU A 620 -20.49 -23.14 -23.59
N ALA A 621 -21.35 -24.13 -23.68
CA ALA A 621 -22.32 -24.25 -24.80
C ALA A 621 -23.48 -23.29 -24.60
N ASP A 622 -24.16 -22.93 -25.70
CA ASP A 622 -25.43 -22.22 -25.59
C ASP A 622 -26.43 -23.04 -24.74
N GLY A 623 -27.10 -22.36 -23.80
CA GLY A 623 -28.06 -23.00 -22.93
C GLY A 623 -29.22 -23.63 -23.71
N ILE A 624 -29.60 -24.88 -23.35
CA ILE A 624 -30.74 -25.58 -23.93
C ILE A 624 -31.96 -25.32 -23.07
N GLU A 625 -32.93 -24.58 -23.61
CA GLU A 625 -34.19 -24.32 -22.92
C GLU A 625 -35.08 -25.57 -22.97
N ILE A 626 -35.69 -25.91 -21.81
CA ILE A 626 -36.57 -27.07 -21.65
C ILE A 626 -37.79 -26.68 -20.85
N GLU A 627 -38.94 -27.22 -21.26
CA GLU A 627 -40.22 -27.12 -20.61
C GLU A 627 -40.73 -28.52 -20.22
N ILE A 628 -41.05 -28.75 -18.94
CA ILE A 628 -41.66 -29.97 -18.45
C ILE A 628 -43.16 -29.67 -18.21
N GLU A 629 -44.02 -30.41 -18.91
CA GLU A 629 -45.49 -30.27 -18.84
C GLU A 629 -46.15 -31.22 -17.83
#